data_773ab4f0f9ff1443f36fb5949794f35a
#
_entry.id   773ab4f0f9ff1443f36fb5949794f35a
#
_cell.length_a   1.000
_cell.length_b   1.000
_cell.length_c   1.000
_cell.angle_alpha   90.00
_cell.angle_beta   90.00
_cell.angle_gamma   90.00
#
_symmetry.space_group_name_H-M   'P 1'
#
loop_
_entity.id
_entity.type
_entity.pdbx_description
1 polymer ?
#
loop_
_entity_poly.entity_id
_entity_poly.type
_entity_poly.pdbx_seq_one_letter_code
_entity_poly.pdbx_strand_id
1 'polypeptide(L)'
;MKKNFVKGMATVLAAAALTAVFSGCGGNKKDNGATGKTADASSVKIGFITAYTGPGAAYGVAMKEGVDLAVEEINNNPKTKVKIDLKTYDTKLVKAEAINAMKKAIE
;
A
#
# COMPACT_ATOMS: atom_id res chain seq x y z
N MET A 1 -10.78 -17.36 52.12
CA MET A 1 -10.70 -16.37 53.23
C MET A 1 -10.34 -15.01 52.66
N LYS A 2 -11.23 -14.06 52.86
CA LYS A 2 -11.14 -12.59 52.95
C LYS A 2 -10.60 -11.86 51.67
N LYS A 3 -11.47 -11.25 50.82
CA LYS A 3 -12.17 -9.94 51.02
C LYS A 3 -11.19 -8.81 51.32
N ASN A 4 -11.14 -7.86 50.36
CA ASN A 4 -11.41 -6.42 50.58
C ASN A 4 -11.11 -5.72 49.21
N PHE A 5 -12.03 -5.26 48.45
CA PHE A 5 -13.03 -4.20 48.59
C PHE A 5 -12.41 -2.90 49.14
N VAL A 6 -12.02 -2.01 48.27
CA VAL A 6 -12.02 -0.59 48.55
C VAL A 6 -12.67 0.14 47.39
N LYS A 7 -13.82 0.65 47.74
CA LYS A 7 -14.58 1.68 47.08
C LYS A 7 -13.89 3.03 47.21
N GLY A 8 -14.19 3.89 46.30
CA GLY A 8 -14.17 5.35 46.49
C GLY A 8 -13.15 6.00 45.58
N MET A 9 -13.36 7.01 44.87
CA MET A 9 -14.29 8.09 44.98
C MET A 9 -14.19 8.89 43.70
N ALA A 10 -15.32 9.30 43.23
CA ALA A 10 -15.46 10.29 42.16
C ALA A 10 -14.77 11.60 42.51
N THR A 11 -14.06 12.19 41.55
CA THR A 11 -13.89 13.64 41.51
C THR A 11 -14.01 14.12 40.10
N VAL A 12 -15.09 14.79 39.85
CA VAL A 12 -15.40 15.68 38.74
C VAL A 12 -14.56 16.94 38.91
N LEU A 13 -13.86 17.38 37.87
CA LEU A 13 -13.47 18.77 37.60
C LEU A 13 -13.12 18.81 36.11
N ALA A 14 -13.95 19.26 35.23
CA ALA A 14 -14.31 20.61 34.84
C ALA A 14 -13.15 21.39 34.18
N ALA A 15 -13.37 21.63 32.88
CA ALA A 15 -13.01 22.82 32.12
C ALA A 15 -11.52 23.11 31.83
N ALA A 16 -11.17 23.06 30.55
CA ALA A 16 -10.68 24.27 29.85
C ALA A 16 -10.63 23.97 28.33
N ALA A 17 -11.50 24.63 27.63
CA ALA A 17 -11.46 24.82 26.20
C ALA A 17 -10.19 25.60 25.82
N LEU A 18 -9.39 25.03 24.93
CA LEU A 18 -8.41 25.80 24.16
C LEU A 18 -8.64 25.46 22.68
N THR A 19 -9.54 26.24 22.12
CA THR A 19 -9.70 26.41 20.68
C THR A 19 -8.48 27.14 20.14
N ALA A 20 -7.49 26.44 19.65
CA ALA A 20 -6.47 27.00 18.80
C ALA A 20 -6.97 26.91 17.35
N VAL A 21 -7.63 27.97 16.90
CA VAL A 21 -7.85 28.26 15.49
C VAL A 21 -6.48 28.51 14.84
N PHE A 22 -5.93 27.50 14.18
CA PHE A 22 -4.88 27.72 13.21
C PHE A 22 -5.54 28.06 11.87
N SER A 23 -5.88 29.33 11.68
CA SER A 23 -6.07 29.90 10.36
C SER A 23 -4.70 30.09 9.74
N GLY A 24 -4.24 29.12 8.99
CA GLY A 24 -3.06 29.16 8.14
C GLY A 24 -3.48 29.27 6.69
N CYS A 25 -3.52 30.47 6.22
CA CYS A 25 -3.20 31.05 4.93
C CYS A 25 -3.34 30.21 3.66
N GLY A 26 -4.12 30.76 2.76
CA GLY A 26 -4.35 30.43 1.36
C GLY A 26 -3.11 30.15 0.54
N GLY A 27 -3.22 29.14 -0.26
CA GLY A 27 -2.41 28.82 -1.40
C GLY A 27 -3.26 28.00 -2.34
N ASN A 28 -3.84 28.68 -3.31
CA ASN A 28 -4.64 28.08 -4.36
C ASN A 28 -3.71 27.33 -5.31
N LYS A 29 -3.37 26.08 -4.98
CA LYS A 29 -2.83 25.11 -5.92
C LYS A 29 -3.90 24.05 -6.13
N LYS A 30 -4.41 24.00 -7.34
CA LYS A 30 -5.14 22.81 -7.83
C LYS A 30 -4.17 21.65 -7.83
N ASP A 31 -3.99 21.03 -6.69
CA ASP A 31 -3.50 19.66 -6.64
C ASP A 31 -4.64 18.79 -7.13
N ASN A 32 -4.49 18.29 -8.35
CA ASN A 32 -5.17 17.07 -8.75
C ASN A 32 -4.65 15.97 -7.81
N GLY A 33 -5.18 15.97 -6.61
CA GLY A 33 -5.02 14.86 -5.70
C GLY A 33 -5.59 13.64 -6.40
N ALA A 34 -4.73 12.75 -6.77
CA ALA A 34 -5.12 11.38 -7.08
C ALA A 34 -5.98 10.92 -5.90
N THR A 35 -7.27 10.88 -6.13
CA THR A 35 -8.22 10.25 -5.23
C THR A 35 -7.83 8.79 -5.21
N GLY A 36 -6.94 8.44 -4.30
CA GLY A 36 -6.68 7.05 -4.00
C GLY A 36 -8.04 6.44 -3.67
N LYS A 37 -8.63 5.71 -4.62
CA LYS A 37 -9.65 4.74 -4.30
C LYS A 37 -9.11 4.00 -3.10
N THR A 38 -9.78 4.08 -1.97
CA THR A 38 -9.57 3.18 -0.86
C THR A 38 -9.63 1.79 -1.44
N ALA A 39 -8.45 1.24 -1.72
CA ALA A 39 -8.33 -0.13 -2.20
C ALA A 39 -9.00 -0.96 -1.11
N ASP A 40 -9.90 -1.83 -1.54
CA ASP A 40 -10.45 -2.86 -0.68
C ASP A 40 -9.30 -3.42 0.15
N ALA A 41 -9.39 -3.32 1.48
CA ALA A 41 -8.29 -3.63 2.40
C ALA A 41 -7.82 -5.10 2.33
N SER A 42 -8.38 -5.87 1.40
CA SER A 42 -8.12 -7.29 1.19
C SER A 42 -7.05 -7.59 0.11
N SER A 43 -6.65 -6.62 -0.72
CA SER A 43 -5.63 -6.84 -1.76
C SER A 43 -4.77 -5.62 -2.04
N VAL A 44 -3.50 -5.87 -2.38
CA VAL A 44 -2.53 -4.86 -2.83
C VAL A 44 -2.11 -5.17 -4.26
N LYS A 45 -2.19 -4.19 -5.15
CA LYS A 45 -1.68 -4.30 -6.51
C LYS A 45 -0.19 -4.00 -6.54
N ILE A 46 0.58 -4.91 -7.13
CA ILE A 46 2.01 -4.76 -7.32
C ILE A 46 2.33 -4.86 -8.80
N GLY A 47 3.03 -3.87 -9.35
CA GLY A 47 3.57 -3.89 -10.70
C GLY A 47 4.94 -4.53 -10.74
N PHE A 48 5.11 -5.64 -11.45
CA PHE A 48 6.39 -6.27 -11.72
C PHE A 48 6.85 -5.96 -13.14
N ILE A 49 7.91 -5.19 -13.26
CA ILE A 49 8.40 -4.67 -14.53
C ILE A 49 9.74 -5.34 -14.84
N THR A 50 9.81 -6.13 -15.91
CA THR A 50 11.02 -6.84 -16.33
C THR A 50 11.01 -7.11 -17.83
N ALA A 51 12.10 -7.69 -18.38
CA ALA A 51 12.17 -8.08 -19.77
C ALA A 51 11.72 -9.54 -19.94
N TYR A 52 10.48 -9.77 -20.36
CA TYR A 52 9.98 -11.12 -20.67
C TYR A 52 10.33 -11.58 -22.08
N THR A 53 10.54 -10.62 -22.98
CA THR A 53 10.93 -10.87 -24.37
C THR A 53 12.19 -10.10 -24.74
N GLY A 54 12.78 -10.42 -25.91
CA GLY A 54 14.00 -9.80 -26.37
C GLY A 54 15.27 -10.36 -25.70
N PRO A 55 16.39 -9.61 -25.75
CA PRO A 55 17.70 -10.12 -25.32
C PRO A 55 17.81 -10.51 -23.85
N GLY A 56 16.94 -9.94 -23.01
CA GLY A 56 16.92 -10.20 -21.56
C GLY A 56 15.91 -11.25 -21.11
N ALA A 57 15.21 -11.91 -22.01
CA ALA A 57 14.10 -12.78 -21.70
C ALA A 57 14.45 -13.91 -20.70
N ALA A 58 15.63 -14.52 -20.84
CA ALA A 58 16.06 -15.58 -19.93
C ALA A 58 16.09 -15.14 -18.47
N TYR A 59 16.57 -13.92 -18.21
CA TYR A 59 16.59 -13.36 -16.87
C TYR A 59 15.19 -12.98 -16.40
N GLY A 60 14.40 -12.32 -17.26
CA GLY A 60 13.04 -11.87 -16.93
C GLY A 60 12.09 -13.02 -16.60
N VAL A 61 12.18 -14.13 -17.34
CA VAL A 61 11.39 -15.34 -17.09
C VAL A 61 11.78 -15.98 -15.75
N ALA A 62 13.08 -16.18 -15.49
CA ALA A 62 13.54 -16.77 -14.23
C ALA A 62 13.17 -15.89 -13.02
N MET A 63 13.26 -14.57 -13.14
CA MET A 63 12.84 -13.64 -12.10
C MET A 63 11.32 -13.73 -11.86
N LYS A 64 10.54 -13.86 -12.93
CA LYS A 64 9.09 -13.99 -12.82
C LYS A 64 8.69 -15.26 -12.08
N GLU A 65 9.31 -16.40 -12.39
CA GLU A 65 9.03 -17.67 -11.71
C GLU A 65 9.23 -17.54 -10.19
N GLY A 66 10.32 -16.89 -9.76
CA GLY A 66 10.58 -16.64 -8.35
C GLY A 66 9.55 -15.70 -7.69
N VAL A 67 9.14 -14.65 -8.40
CA VAL A 67 8.11 -13.70 -7.91
C VAL A 67 6.74 -14.37 -7.85
N ASP A 68 6.35 -15.14 -8.85
CA ASP A 68 5.09 -15.86 -8.88
C ASP A 68 4.98 -16.86 -7.71
N LEU A 69 6.06 -17.61 -7.43
CA LEU A 69 6.12 -18.52 -6.29
C LEU A 69 5.94 -17.77 -4.95
N ALA A 70 6.65 -16.67 -4.77
CA ALA A 70 6.54 -15.87 -3.55
C ALA A 70 5.13 -15.30 -3.36
N VAL A 71 4.50 -14.81 -4.45
CA VAL A 71 3.12 -14.32 -4.42
C VAL A 71 2.13 -15.43 -4.11
N GLU A 72 2.34 -16.62 -4.67
CA GLU A 72 1.51 -17.78 -4.38
C GLU A 72 1.61 -18.19 -2.90
N GLU A 73 2.81 -18.27 -2.34
CA GLU A 73 3.02 -18.57 -0.93
C GLU A 73 2.32 -17.56 -0.02
N ILE A 74 2.48 -16.26 -0.31
CA ILE A 74 1.84 -15.19 0.46
C ILE A 74 0.31 -15.29 0.34
N ASN A 75 -0.19 -15.51 -0.86
CA ASN A 75 -1.62 -15.58 -1.11
C ASN A 75 -2.27 -16.84 -0.53
N ASN A 76 -1.55 -17.93 -0.41
CA ASN A 76 -2.03 -19.18 0.18
C ASN A 76 -1.85 -19.25 1.71
N ASN A 77 -1.09 -18.33 2.29
CA ASN A 77 -0.86 -18.33 3.72
C ASN A 77 -2.11 -17.83 4.48
N PRO A 78 -2.72 -18.65 5.34
CA PRO A 78 -3.92 -18.27 6.08
C PRO A 78 -3.69 -17.16 7.13
N LYS A 79 -2.45 -16.88 7.47
CA LYS A 79 -2.08 -15.78 8.38
C LYS A 79 -2.00 -14.43 7.66
N THR A 80 -1.91 -14.44 6.34
CA THR A 80 -1.83 -13.21 5.55
C THR A 80 -3.21 -12.60 5.37
N LYS A 81 -3.39 -11.39 5.87
CA LYS A 81 -4.66 -10.66 5.79
C LYS A 81 -4.87 -9.95 4.46
N VAL A 82 -3.79 -9.67 3.75
CA VAL A 82 -3.80 -8.91 2.50
C VAL A 82 -3.26 -9.78 1.37
N LYS A 83 -4.01 -9.92 0.30
CA LYS A 83 -3.60 -10.66 -0.90
C LYS A 83 -2.83 -9.74 -1.85
N ILE A 84 -1.93 -10.32 -2.64
CA ILE A 84 -1.18 -9.61 -3.68
C ILE A 84 -1.86 -9.86 -5.02
N ASP A 85 -2.24 -8.78 -5.72
CA ASP A 85 -2.64 -8.78 -7.12
C ASP A 85 -1.42 -8.34 -7.96
N LEU A 86 -0.69 -9.31 -8.50
CA LEU A 86 0.52 -9.07 -9.28
C LEU A 86 0.17 -8.77 -10.73
N LYS A 87 0.59 -7.61 -11.22
CA LYS A 87 0.54 -7.23 -12.63
C LYS A 87 1.94 -7.22 -13.22
N THR A 88 2.13 -7.87 -14.35
CA THR A 88 3.44 -7.98 -15.00
C THR A 88 3.50 -7.16 -16.28
N TYR A 89 4.62 -6.49 -16.49
CA TYR A 89 4.85 -5.60 -17.63
C TYR A 89 6.19 -5.92 -18.29
N ASP A 90 6.18 -6.06 -19.61
CA ASP A 90 7.38 -6.38 -20.41
C ASP A 90 8.05 -5.10 -20.90
N THR A 91 9.35 -4.98 -20.64
CA THR A 91 10.18 -3.87 -21.12
C THR A 91 10.98 -4.20 -22.37
N LYS A 92 11.08 -5.46 -22.73
CA LYS A 92 11.91 -5.95 -23.86
C LYS A 92 13.37 -5.47 -23.80
N LEU A 93 13.84 -4.99 -22.65
CA LEU A 93 15.08 -4.22 -22.49
C LEU A 93 15.17 -2.95 -23.35
N VAL A 94 14.03 -2.36 -23.70
CA VAL A 94 13.95 -1.13 -24.48
C VAL A 94 13.51 0.03 -23.57
N LYS A 95 14.28 1.12 -23.58
CA LYS A 95 14.00 2.28 -22.72
C LYS A 95 12.58 2.85 -22.88
N ALA A 96 12.08 2.95 -24.09
CA ALA A 96 10.73 3.45 -24.36
C ALA A 96 9.66 2.53 -23.77
N GLU A 97 9.84 1.21 -23.91
CA GLU A 97 8.91 0.22 -23.33
C GLU A 97 8.96 0.22 -21.79
N ALA A 98 10.13 0.41 -21.19
CA ALA A 98 10.26 0.55 -19.75
C ALA A 98 9.48 1.78 -19.21
N ILE A 99 9.55 2.91 -19.90
CA ILE A 99 8.81 4.11 -19.55
C ILE A 99 7.29 3.86 -19.69
N ASN A 100 6.86 3.20 -20.75
CA ASN A 100 5.46 2.86 -20.98
C ASN A 100 4.94 1.86 -19.95
N ALA A 101 5.74 0.85 -19.61
CA ALA A 101 5.45 -0.12 -18.57
C ALA A 101 5.25 0.56 -17.20
N MET A 102 6.14 1.49 -16.86
CA MET A 102 6.02 2.24 -15.60
C MET A 102 4.77 3.11 -15.54
N LYS A 103 4.44 3.81 -16.64
CA LYS A 103 3.21 4.60 -16.71
C LYS A 103 1.96 3.74 -16.48
N LYS A 104 1.88 2.58 -17.15
CA LYS A 104 0.78 1.63 -16.98
C LYS A 104 0.70 1.02 -15.58
N ALA A 105 1.83 0.90 -14.90
CA ALA A 105 1.87 0.32 -13.57
C ALA A 105 1.34 1.27 -12.48
N ILE A 106 1.35 2.58 -12.72
CA ILE A 106 0.90 3.61 -11.77
C ILE A 106 -0.52 4.14 -12.06
N GLU A 107 -1.14 3.72 -13.16
CA GLU A 107 -2.55 3.97 -13.49
C GLU A 107 -3.47 2.98 -12.78
#